data_f09eb0b6db52e42e74cce5442d16328b
#
_entry.id   f09eb0b6db52e42e74cce5442d16328b
#
_cell.length_a   1.000
_cell.length_b   1.000
_cell.length_c   1.000
_cell.angle_alpha   90.00
_cell.angle_beta   90.00
_cell.angle_gamma   90.00
#
_symmetry.space_group_name_H-M   'P 1'
#
loop_
_entity.id
_entity.type
_entity.pdbx_description
1 polymer ?
#
loop_
_entity_poly.entity_id
_entity_poly.type
_entity_poly.pdbx_seq_one_letter_code
_entity_poly.pdbx_strand_id
1 'polypeptide(L)'
;SVWWTKDERYMSLFRGQHNWNVKFSIITLDKRKAAVIEDGVPSPQERLDAIKRIANADAGGATLRLRPFIIGVSTPTYTELIRRGGEAGATALSTEFFCMDVRSKSLRARMPMFNKMCGFDLWAFYRKYSQHGGYMRLNRKVKEPFILKMKEACDKAGMRFYVSDAHFKELCANGSCCGLPPDWNYSRGQFCEALIIARKKGVVKWADISADVERLHGGGRRHLEGAVLPLARTAVLGQVDADGRDAPSD
;
A
#
# COMPACT_ATOMS: atom_id res chain seq x y z
N SER A 1 -7.54 -15.31 1.42
CA SER A 1 -7.85 -16.62 0.85
C SER A 1 -7.49 -16.67 -0.63
N VAL A 2 -7.05 -17.84 -1.13
CA VAL A 2 -6.67 -18.04 -2.55
C VAL A 2 -7.49 -19.15 -3.23
N TRP A 3 -8.44 -19.74 -2.53
CA TRP A 3 -9.24 -20.87 -3.05
C TRP A 3 -9.98 -20.52 -4.36
N TRP A 4 -10.50 -19.31 -4.45
CA TRP A 4 -11.23 -18.81 -5.61
C TRP A 4 -10.37 -18.81 -6.90
N THR A 5 -9.05 -18.70 -6.78
CA THR A 5 -8.14 -18.78 -7.94
C THR A 5 -8.02 -20.19 -8.52
N LYS A 6 -8.58 -21.19 -7.83
CA LYS A 6 -8.63 -22.58 -8.29
C LYS A 6 -9.99 -22.95 -8.90
N ASP A 7 -10.97 -22.05 -8.83
CA ASP A 7 -12.33 -22.29 -9.28
C ASP A 7 -12.60 -21.47 -10.56
N GLU A 8 -12.89 -22.15 -11.65
CA GLU A 8 -13.09 -21.54 -12.96
C GLU A 8 -14.26 -20.55 -12.98
N ARG A 9 -15.28 -20.75 -12.13
CA ARG A 9 -16.41 -19.82 -12.00
C ARG A 9 -15.96 -18.41 -11.61
N TYR A 10 -14.91 -18.33 -10.78
CA TYR A 10 -14.33 -17.04 -10.38
C TYR A 10 -13.25 -16.60 -11.35
N MET A 11 -12.41 -17.51 -11.83
CA MET A 11 -11.31 -17.17 -12.73
C MET A 11 -11.79 -16.64 -14.08
N SER A 12 -12.94 -17.12 -14.57
CA SER A 12 -13.55 -16.59 -15.79
C SER A 12 -13.86 -15.09 -15.71
N LEU A 13 -14.13 -14.54 -14.50
CA LEU A 13 -14.39 -13.13 -14.29
C LEU A 13 -13.16 -12.25 -14.48
N PHE A 14 -11.97 -12.82 -14.38
CA PHE A 14 -10.69 -12.10 -14.51
C PHE A 14 -10.07 -12.26 -15.90
N ARG A 15 -10.44 -13.27 -16.64
CA ARG A 15 -9.83 -13.65 -17.91
C ARG A 15 -10.00 -12.53 -18.96
N GLY A 16 -8.87 -11.98 -19.44
CA GLY A 16 -8.85 -10.86 -20.37
C GLY A 16 -9.35 -9.52 -19.81
N GLN A 17 -9.54 -9.41 -18.49
CA GLN A 17 -10.01 -8.18 -17.85
C GLN A 17 -8.84 -7.30 -17.40
N HIS A 18 -8.34 -6.46 -18.28
CA HIS A 18 -7.14 -5.65 -18.04
C HIS A 18 -7.30 -4.52 -17.01
N ASN A 19 -8.51 -4.25 -16.52
CA ASN A 19 -8.81 -3.26 -15.49
C ASN A 19 -8.77 -3.80 -14.05
N TRP A 20 -8.33 -5.04 -13.86
CA TRP A 20 -8.17 -5.64 -12.54
C TRP A 20 -6.70 -5.73 -12.14
N ASN A 21 -6.39 -5.34 -10.91
CA ASN A 21 -5.09 -5.56 -10.28
C ASN A 21 -5.28 -6.31 -8.96
N VAL A 22 -4.88 -7.58 -8.94
CA VAL A 22 -5.06 -8.46 -7.79
C VAL A 22 -3.82 -8.42 -6.90
N LYS A 23 -4.01 -8.28 -5.58
CA LYS A 23 -2.90 -8.17 -4.63
C LYS A 23 -2.85 -9.37 -3.71
N PHE A 24 -1.70 -10.03 -3.63
CA PHE A 24 -1.45 -11.14 -2.71
C PHE A 24 -0.39 -10.74 -1.68
N SER A 25 -0.79 -10.72 -0.41
CA SER A 25 0.15 -10.45 0.68
C SER A 25 0.95 -11.71 0.99
N ILE A 26 2.28 -11.60 0.96
CA ILE A 26 3.23 -12.65 1.38
C ILE A 26 4.37 -11.94 2.10
N ILE A 27 4.54 -12.23 3.39
CA ILE A 27 5.54 -11.53 4.23
C ILE A 27 6.86 -12.29 4.37
N THR A 28 6.86 -13.59 4.11
CA THR A 28 8.04 -14.46 4.20
C THR A 28 7.81 -15.74 3.39
N LEU A 29 8.89 -16.37 2.94
CA LEU A 29 8.86 -17.73 2.37
C LEU A 29 9.02 -18.82 3.45
N ASP A 30 9.43 -18.45 4.66
CA ASP A 30 9.54 -19.38 5.77
C ASP A 30 8.15 -19.86 6.21
N LYS A 31 7.82 -21.11 5.88
CA LYS A 31 6.52 -21.72 6.16
C LYS A 31 6.19 -21.73 7.66
N ARG A 32 7.20 -21.93 8.52
CA ARG A 32 7.00 -21.97 9.98
C ARG A 32 6.65 -20.60 10.53
N LYS A 33 7.38 -19.57 10.10
CA LYS A 33 7.10 -18.18 10.48
C LYS A 33 5.76 -17.72 9.93
N ALA A 34 5.45 -18.04 8.68
CA ALA A 34 4.17 -17.71 8.06
C ALA A 34 3.00 -18.36 8.83
N ALA A 35 3.08 -19.64 9.16
CA ALA A 35 2.03 -20.35 9.90
C ALA A 35 1.77 -19.76 11.30
N VAL A 36 2.80 -19.23 11.96
CA VAL A 36 2.66 -18.64 13.30
C VAL A 36 2.14 -17.20 13.24
N ILE A 37 2.64 -16.40 12.30
CA ILE A 37 2.32 -14.96 12.24
C ILE A 37 1.03 -14.70 11.48
N GLU A 38 0.79 -15.47 10.43
CA GLU A 38 -0.38 -15.39 9.55
C GLU A 38 -1.28 -16.64 9.71
N ASP A 39 -1.61 -16.98 10.96
CA ASP A 39 -2.46 -18.14 11.26
C ASP A 39 -3.77 -18.11 10.47
N GLY A 40 -4.19 -19.28 9.95
CA GLY A 40 -5.37 -19.44 9.11
C GLY A 40 -5.24 -18.89 7.68
N VAL A 41 -4.06 -18.41 7.28
CA VAL A 41 -3.80 -17.90 5.92
C VAL A 41 -3.11 -18.99 5.07
N PRO A 42 -3.44 -19.10 3.77
CA PRO A 42 -2.77 -20.03 2.87
C PRO A 42 -1.24 -19.86 2.87
N SER A 43 -0.53 -20.96 2.65
CA SER A 43 0.94 -20.96 2.66
C SER A 43 1.52 -19.96 1.65
N PRO A 44 2.78 -19.51 1.85
CA PRO A 44 3.45 -18.63 0.89
C PRO A 44 3.46 -19.20 -0.54
N GLN A 45 3.62 -20.54 -0.69
CA GLN A 45 3.61 -21.19 -1.99
C GLN A 45 2.23 -21.12 -2.65
N GLU A 46 1.16 -21.42 -1.92
CA GLU A 46 -0.21 -21.34 -2.48
C GLU A 46 -0.55 -19.91 -2.95
N ARG A 47 -0.01 -18.90 -2.26
CA ARG A 47 -0.19 -17.49 -2.66
C ARG A 47 0.66 -17.12 -3.89
N LEU A 48 1.86 -17.68 -4.05
CA LEU A 48 2.65 -17.55 -5.29
C LEU A 48 1.95 -18.25 -6.46
N ASP A 49 1.40 -19.44 -6.23
CA ASP A 49 0.62 -20.16 -7.24
C ASP A 49 -0.65 -19.39 -7.66
N ALA A 50 -1.26 -18.65 -6.73
CA ALA A 50 -2.37 -17.77 -7.03
C ALA A 50 -1.96 -16.59 -7.91
N ILE A 51 -0.78 -15.98 -7.66
CA ILE A 51 -0.19 -14.95 -8.54
C ILE A 51 -0.05 -15.52 -9.95
N LYS A 52 0.51 -16.72 -10.10
CA LYS A 52 0.70 -17.38 -11.40
C LYS A 52 -0.62 -17.61 -12.14
N ARG A 53 -1.67 -18.00 -11.43
CA ARG A 53 -3.00 -18.19 -12.05
C ARG A 53 -3.58 -16.88 -12.57
N ILE A 54 -3.45 -15.78 -11.80
CA ILE A 54 -3.92 -14.45 -12.23
C ILE A 54 -3.11 -13.95 -13.43
N ALA A 55 -1.78 -14.13 -13.42
CA ALA A 55 -0.94 -13.78 -14.55
C ALA A 55 -1.35 -14.56 -15.83
N ASN A 56 -1.61 -15.87 -15.71
CA ASN A 56 -2.04 -16.70 -16.81
C ASN A 56 -3.48 -16.38 -17.31
N ALA A 57 -4.29 -15.73 -16.50
CA ALA A 57 -5.64 -15.30 -16.88
C ALA A 57 -5.65 -14.00 -17.71
N ASP A 58 -4.48 -13.41 -17.98
CA ASP A 58 -4.37 -12.14 -18.69
C ASP A 58 -5.25 -11.04 -18.07
N ALA A 59 -5.27 -11.00 -16.75
CA ALA A 59 -5.86 -9.89 -15.99
C ALA A 59 -4.91 -8.68 -16.00
N GLY A 60 -5.36 -7.51 -15.59
CA GLY A 60 -4.58 -6.27 -15.62
C GLY A 60 -3.34 -6.24 -14.71
N GLY A 61 -3.09 -7.32 -13.97
CA GLY A 61 -1.85 -7.56 -13.24
C GLY A 61 -2.05 -8.17 -11.86
N ALA A 62 -0.96 -8.78 -11.37
CA ALA A 62 -0.85 -9.26 -10.00
C ALA A 62 0.25 -8.48 -9.27
N THR A 63 -0.05 -8.00 -8.08
CA THR A 63 0.91 -7.31 -7.20
C THR A 63 1.29 -8.22 -6.04
N LEU A 64 2.58 -8.51 -5.90
CA LEU A 64 3.13 -9.08 -4.68
C LEU A 64 3.12 -8.01 -3.59
N ARG A 65 2.42 -8.26 -2.49
CA ARG A 65 2.35 -7.33 -1.38
C ARG A 65 3.18 -7.84 -0.20
N LEU A 66 4.40 -7.33 -0.08
CA LEU A 66 5.30 -7.59 1.06
C LEU A 66 4.96 -6.60 2.18
N ARG A 67 3.82 -6.80 2.81
CA ARG A 67 3.26 -5.86 3.78
C ARG A 67 2.45 -6.61 4.85
N PRO A 68 2.84 -6.42 6.13
CA PRO A 68 3.98 -5.65 6.60
C PRO A 68 5.32 -6.33 6.38
N PHE A 69 6.38 -5.55 6.10
CA PHE A 69 7.75 -6.05 6.17
C PHE A 69 8.22 -6.02 7.62
N ILE A 70 8.59 -7.18 8.15
CA ILE A 70 9.01 -7.37 9.55
C ILE A 70 10.45 -7.84 9.57
N ILE A 71 11.35 -7.02 10.13
CA ILE A 71 12.75 -7.40 10.32
C ILE A 71 12.82 -8.64 11.21
N GLY A 72 13.64 -9.63 10.83
CA GLY A 72 13.72 -10.92 11.48
C GLY A 72 12.73 -11.98 10.96
N VAL A 73 11.57 -11.57 10.44
CA VAL A 73 10.61 -12.48 9.80
C VAL A 73 10.77 -12.46 8.29
N SER A 74 10.69 -11.28 7.70
CA SER A 74 10.75 -11.10 6.24
C SER A 74 12.19 -11.11 5.72
N THR A 75 13.13 -10.56 6.49
CA THR A 75 14.52 -10.31 6.06
C THR A 75 15.28 -11.53 5.55
N PRO A 76 15.11 -12.74 6.08
CA PRO A 76 15.89 -13.87 5.55
C PRO A 76 15.53 -14.26 4.12
N THR A 77 14.31 -13.95 3.67
CA THR A 77 13.78 -14.51 2.42
C THR A 77 13.18 -13.48 1.45
N TYR A 78 13.21 -12.18 1.76
CA TYR A 78 12.46 -11.18 0.98
C TYR A 78 12.96 -11.00 -0.45
N THR A 79 14.27 -11.05 -0.70
CA THR A 79 14.81 -10.92 -2.06
C THR A 79 14.46 -12.14 -2.91
N GLU A 80 14.53 -13.32 -2.32
CA GLU A 80 14.10 -14.56 -2.95
C GLU A 80 12.58 -14.56 -3.19
N LEU A 81 11.79 -14.05 -2.24
CA LEU A 81 10.36 -13.87 -2.41
C LEU A 81 10.04 -12.93 -3.59
N ILE A 82 10.77 -11.83 -3.75
CA ILE A 82 10.61 -10.89 -4.86
C ILE A 82 10.92 -11.59 -6.18
N ARG A 83 12.05 -12.30 -6.26
CA ARG A 83 12.44 -13.07 -7.44
C ARG A 83 11.34 -14.07 -7.83
N ARG A 84 10.89 -14.89 -6.89
CA ARG A 84 9.82 -15.89 -7.11
C ARG A 84 8.46 -15.25 -7.44
N GLY A 85 8.19 -14.07 -6.90
CA GLY A 85 7.01 -13.29 -7.25
C GLY A 85 7.02 -12.87 -8.72
N GLY A 86 8.16 -12.38 -9.21
CA GLY A 86 8.35 -12.06 -10.63
C GLY A 86 8.23 -13.29 -11.53
N GLU A 87 8.85 -14.41 -11.16
CA GLU A 87 8.72 -15.68 -11.89
C GLU A 87 7.28 -16.22 -11.91
N ALA A 88 6.50 -15.93 -10.89
CA ALA A 88 5.09 -16.23 -10.87
C ALA A 88 4.22 -15.25 -11.71
N GLY A 89 4.83 -14.21 -12.29
CA GLY A 89 4.15 -13.22 -13.13
C GLY A 89 3.59 -12.01 -12.38
N ALA A 90 4.09 -11.74 -11.15
CA ALA A 90 3.77 -10.47 -10.50
C ALA A 90 4.35 -9.30 -11.30
N THR A 91 3.53 -8.28 -11.57
CA THR A 91 3.93 -7.08 -12.31
C THR A 91 4.46 -5.98 -11.41
N ALA A 92 4.27 -6.12 -10.10
CA ALA A 92 4.67 -5.11 -9.13
C ALA A 92 4.92 -5.71 -7.74
N LEU A 93 5.78 -5.04 -6.97
CA LEU A 93 5.90 -5.18 -5.52
C LEU A 93 5.29 -3.96 -4.83
N SER A 94 4.49 -4.19 -3.79
CA SER A 94 4.07 -3.13 -2.86
C SER A 94 4.54 -3.49 -1.45
N THR A 95 5.23 -2.58 -0.77
CA THR A 95 5.79 -2.83 0.56
C THR A 95 5.48 -1.72 1.56
N GLU A 96 5.47 -2.09 2.83
CA GLU A 96 5.43 -1.18 3.98
C GLU A 96 6.04 -1.88 5.18
N PHE A 97 6.88 -1.16 5.92
CA PHE A 97 7.42 -1.68 7.17
C PHE A 97 6.33 -1.84 8.23
N PHE A 98 6.49 -2.85 9.06
CA PHE A 98 5.64 -3.02 10.23
C PHE A 98 5.72 -1.76 11.10
N CYS A 99 4.57 -1.27 11.54
CA CYS A 99 4.48 -0.20 12.53
C CYS A 99 3.68 -0.69 13.72
N MET A 100 4.07 -0.25 14.92
CA MET A 100 3.49 -0.70 16.16
C MET A 100 2.70 0.42 16.83
N ASP A 101 1.41 0.17 17.08
CA ASP A 101 0.62 1.01 17.97
C ASP A 101 1.00 0.70 19.43
N VAL A 102 1.65 1.64 20.08
CA VAL A 102 2.10 1.50 21.47
C VAL A 102 0.95 1.30 22.46
N ARG A 103 -0.27 1.69 22.10
CA ARG A 103 -1.47 1.59 22.93
C ARG A 103 -2.20 0.26 22.74
N SER A 104 -1.91 -0.47 21.69
CA SER A 104 -2.59 -1.73 21.37
C SER A 104 -2.25 -2.83 22.38
N LYS A 105 -3.22 -3.20 23.22
CA LYS A 105 -3.10 -4.31 24.16
C LYS A 105 -2.92 -5.65 23.43
N SER A 106 -3.64 -5.86 22.33
CA SER A 106 -3.55 -7.08 21.52
C SER A 106 -2.17 -7.24 20.89
N LEU A 107 -1.55 -6.16 20.40
CA LEU A 107 -0.19 -6.21 19.90
C LEU A 107 0.79 -6.57 21.01
N ARG A 108 0.68 -5.95 22.20
CA ARG A 108 1.56 -6.26 23.34
C ARG A 108 1.46 -7.72 23.75
N ALA A 109 0.26 -8.30 23.78
CA ALA A 109 0.06 -9.71 24.10
C ALA A 109 0.73 -10.65 23.06
N ARG A 110 0.87 -10.22 21.83
CA ARG A 110 1.53 -10.99 20.74
C ARG A 110 3.06 -10.78 20.67
N MET A 111 3.62 -9.82 21.40
CA MET A 111 5.07 -9.53 21.32
C MET A 111 5.98 -10.72 21.63
N PRO A 112 5.71 -11.59 22.62
CA PRO A 112 6.54 -12.77 22.84
C PRO A 112 6.64 -13.68 21.61
N MET A 113 5.53 -13.85 20.89
CA MET A 113 5.49 -14.60 19.64
C MET A 113 6.32 -13.91 18.54
N PHE A 114 6.17 -12.60 18.38
CA PHE A 114 6.98 -11.84 17.41
C PHE A 114 8.48 -11.93 17.74
N ASN A 115 8.87 -11.74 19.00
CA ASN A 115 10.25 -11.82 19.44
C ASN A 115 10.86 -13.20 19.13
N LYS A 116 10.11 -14.27 19.41
CA LYS A 116 10.54 -15.65 19.07
C LYS A 116 10.75 -15.82 17.56
N MET A 117 9.85 -15.28 16.72
CA MET A 117 9.94 -15.40 15.26
C MET A 117 11.03 -14.50 14.67
N CYS A 118 11.30 -13.35 15.26
CA CYS A 118 12.36 -12.44 14.84
C CYS A 118 13.74 -12.89 15.29
N GLY A 119 13.84 -13.61 16.42
CA GLY A 119 15.10 -14.00 17.05
C GLY A 119 15.74 -12.90 17.93
N PHE A 120 14.98 -11.82 18.21
CA PHE A 120 15.41 -10.71 19.06
C PHE A 120 14.19 -9.98 19.64
N ASP A 121 14.42 -9.09 20.61
CA ASP A 121 13.36 -8.23 21.15
C ASP A 121 12.97 -7.14 20.14
N LEU A 122 11.91 -7.40 19.39
CA LEU A 122 11.37 -6.50 18.36
C LEU A 122 10.87 -5.19 18.98
N TRP A 123 10.29 -5.24 20.19
CA TRP A 123 9.79 -4.04 20.87
C TRP A 123 10.96 -3.11 21.27
N ALA A 124 12.00 -3.65 21.90
CA ALA A 124 13.20 -2.90 22.25
C ALA A 124 13.89 -2.32 21.01
N PHE A 125 13.97 -3.11 19.92
CA PHE A 125 14.49 -2.66 18.63
C PHE A 125 13.72 -1.44 18.10
N TYR A 126 12.39 -1.51 18.07
CA TYR A 126 11.56 -0.39 17.61
C TYR A 126 11.71 0.82 18.53
N ARG A 127 11.72 0.65 19.85
CA ARG A 127 11.95 1.78 20.78
C ARG A 127 13.29 2.50 20.52
N LYS A 128 14.33 1.76 20.19
CA LYS A 128 15.66 2.32 19.92
C LYS A 128 15.71 3.08 18.58
N TYR A 129 15.00 2.60 17.56
CA TYR A 129 15.16 3.06 16.18
C TYR A 129 13.91 3.72 15.58
N SER A 130 12.87 3.98 16.36
CA SER A 130 11.68 4.66 15.89
C SER A 130 11.84 6.17 15.84
N GLN A 131 11.06 6.78 14.97
CA GLN A 131 10.74 8.20 15.02
C GLN A 131 9.64 8.44 16.06
N HIS A 132 9.62 9.64 16.65
CA HIS A 132 8.60 10.03 17.62
C HIS A 132 7.21 10.17 16.95
N GLY A 133 6.17 9.71 17.64
CA GLY A 133 4.76 9.74 17.18
C GLY A 133 3.92 8.69 17.87
N GLY A 134 2.61 8.69 17.64
CA GLY A 134 1.65 7.73 18.24
C GLY A 134 1.85 6.27 17.81
N TYR A 135 2.52 6.06 16.69
CA TYR A 135 2.98 4.75 16.21
C TYR A 135 4.50 4.71 16.22
N MET A 136 5.08 3.61 16.70
CA MET A 136 6.51 3.35 16.51
C MET A 136 6.74 2.93 15.05
N ARG A 137 7.42 3.78 14.31
CA ARG A 137 7.85 3.55 12.92
C ARG A 137 9.35 3.67 12.86
N LEU A 138 10.01 2.68 12.29
CA LEU A 138 11.47 2.71 12.11
C LEU A 138 11.89 3.95 11.34
N ASN A 139 13.01 4.54 11.73
CA ASN A 139 13.56 5.72 11.07
C ASN A 139 14.11 5.37 9.67
N ARG A 140 14.36 6.39 8.85
CA ARG A 140 14.85 6.24 7.48
C ARG A 140 16.13 5.40 7.41
N LYS A 141 17.11 5.68 8.28
CA LYS A 141 18.44 5.02 8.25
C LYS A 141 18.32 3.49 8.37
N VAL A 142 17.40 3.01 9.20
CA VAL A 142 17.17 1.56 9.36
C VAL A 142 16.46 0.96 8.16
N LYS A 143 15.50 1.67 7.56
CA LYS A 143 14.71 1.17 6.44
C LYS A 143 15.44 1.18 5.11
N GLU A 144 16.26 2.20 4.88
CA GLU A 144 16.88 2.50 3.58
C GLU A 144 17.65 1.31 2.95
N PRO A 145 18.51 0.59 3.67
CA PRO A 145 19.22 -0.54 3.07
C PRO A 145 18.29 -1.63 2.54
N PHE A 146 17.18 -1.89 3.24
CA PHE A 146 16.20 -2.89 2.81
C PHE A 146 15.40 -2.39 1.62
N ILE A 147 14.98 -1.13 1.62
CA ILE A 147 14.21 -0.52 0.55
C ILE A 147 15.01 -0.50 -0.77
N LEU A 148 16.27 -0.08 -0.72
CA LEU A 148 17.15 -0.07 -1.89
C LEU A 148 17.36 -1.49 -2.44
N LYS A 149 17.55 -2.47 -1.56
CA LYS A 149 17.71 -3.87 -1.97
C LYS A 149 16.41 -4.48 -2.52
N MET A 150 15.24 -4.08 -2.01
CA MET A 150 13.95 -4.45 -2.59
C MET A 150 13.77 -3.85 -3.98
N LYS A 151 14.13 -2.56 -4.16
CA LYS A 151 14.07 -1.88 -5.45
C LYS A 151 14.95 -2.59 -6.48
N GLU A 152 16.21 -2.87 -6.12
CA GLU A 152 17.15 -3.62 -6.96
C GLU A 152 16.60 -5.01 -7.35
N ALA A 153 16.02 -5.74 -6.39
CA ALA A 153 15.43 -7.05 -6.65
C ALA A 153 14.22 -6.96 -7.58
N CYS A 154 13.41 -5.90 -7.45
CA CYS A 154 12.30 -5.63 -8.37
C CYS A 154 12.78 -5.32 -9.79
N ASP A 155 13.83 -4.50 -9.94
CA ASP A 155 14.40 -4.17 -11.23
C ASP A 155 14.92 -5.42 -11.95
N LYS A 156 15.63 -6.29 -11.22
CA LYS A 156 16.11 -7.59 -11.75
C LYS A 156 14.96 -8.53 -12.15
N ALA A 157 13.82 -8.44 -11.46
CA ALA A 157 12.65 -9.26 -11.74
C ALA A 157 11.67 -8.62 -12.74
N GLY A 158 11.98 -7.44 -13.30
CA GLY A 158 11.10 -6.71 -14.21
C GLY A 158 9.81 -6.19 -13.56
N MET A 159 9.79 -6.04 -12.24
CA MET A 159 8.63 -5.60 -11.49
C MET A 159 8.69 -4.11 -11.16
N ARG A 160 7.55 -3.42 -11.17
CA ARG A 160 7.43 -2.07 -10.63
C ARG A 160 7.55 -2.10 -9.10
N PHE A 161 8.22 -1.11 -8.54
CA PHE A 161 8.41 -0.98 -7.11
C PHE A 161 7.51 0.12 -6.52
N TYR A 162 6.86 -0.20 -5.40
CA TYR A 162 6.01 0.72 -4.64
C TYR A 162 6.26 0.58 -3.14
N VAL A 163 6.38 1.69 -2.45
CA VAL A 163 6.55 1.72 -1.00
C VAL A 163 5.62 2.75 -0.35
N SER A 164 4.88 2.31 0.68
CA SER A 164 4.00 3.18 1.47
C SER A 164 4.77 3.92 2.56
N ASP A 165 5.81 4.65 2.17
CA ASP A 165 6.63 5.45 3.08
C ASP A 165 7.03 6.75 2.37
N ALA A 166 6.65 7.87 2.96
CA ALA A 166 6.91 9.19 2.39
C ALA A 166 8.40 9.47 2.15
N HIS A 167 9.29 8.88 2.97
CA HIS A 167 10.74 9.04 2.82
C HIS A 167 11.34 8.41 1.57
N PHE A 168 10.59 7.54 0.87
CA PHE A 168 11.05 6.79 -0.30
C PHE A 168 10.07 6.90 -1.47
N LYS A 169 9.22 7.92 -1.46
CA LYS A 169 8.20 8.12 -2.49
C LYS A 169 8.83 8.29 -3.88
N GLU A 170 10.01 8.85 -3.94
CA GLU A 170 10.80 9.05 -5.16
C GLU A 170 11.21 7.73 -5.85
N LEU A 171 11.28 6.63 -5.10
CA LEU A 171 11.60 5.31 -5.64
C LEU A 171 10.38 4.58 -6.25
N CYS A 172 9.17 5.09 -6.02
CA CYS A 172 7.95 4.50 -6.54
C CYS A 172 7.81 4.78 -8.05
N ALA A 173 7.40 3.78 -8.80
CA ALA A 173 7.29 3.83 -10.25
C ALA A 173 6.40 4.97 -10.79
N ASN A 174 5.40 5.44 -10.03
CA ASN A 174 4.51 6.54 -10.44
C ASN A 174 4.13 7.48 -9.29
N GLY A 175 4.92 7.50 -8.22
CA GLY A 175 4.64 8.29 -7.02
C GLY A 175 3.41 7.80 -6.21
N SER A 176 2.78 6.70 -6.59
CA SER A 176 1.68 6.04 -5.86
C SER A 176 2.23 4.97 -4.93
N CYS A 177 1.60 4.78 -3.76
CA CYS A 177 1.92 3.66 -2.85
C CYS A 177 1.04 2.43 -3.10
N CYS A 178 0.06 2.52 -4.00
CA CYS A 178 -0.98 1.51 -4.15
C CYS A 178 -0.62 0.39 -5.12
N GLY A 179 0.47 0.53 -5.89
CA GLY A 179 0.89 -0.47 -6.85
C GLY A 179 -0.01 -0.60 -8.07
N LEU A 180 -0.81 0.44 -8.38
CA LEU A 180 -1.63 0.47 -9.58
C LEU A 180 -0.75 0.74 -10.80
N PRO A 181 -1.07 0.15 -11.97
CA PRO A 181 -0.37 0.43 -13.21
C PRO A 181 -0.34 1.93 -13.52
N PRO A 182 0.80 2.47 -14.02
CA PRO A 182 0.92 3.92 -14.30
C PRO A 182 -0.01 4.41 -15.40
N ASP A 183 -0.34 3.55 -16.33
CA ASP A 183 -1.20 3.76 -17.50
C ASP A 183 -2.69 3.68 -17.17
N TRP A 184 -3.03 3.20 -15.98
CA TRP A 184 -4.42 3.21 -15.55
C TRP A 184 -4.88 4.63 -15.27
N ASN A 185 -5.96 5.00 -15.94
CA ASN A 185 -6.56 6.31 -15.82
C ASN A 185 -7.34 6.41 -14.49
N TYR A 186 -6.61 6.61 -13.40
CA TYR A 186 -7.20 6.90 -12.09
C TYR A 186 -6.76 8.30 -11.65
N SER A 187 -7.68 9.04 -11.06
CA SER A 187 -7.36 10.36 -10.54
C SER A 187 -6.56 10.26 -9.26
N ARG A 188 -5.65 11.20 -9.15
CA ARG A 188 -5.02 11.58 -7.89
C ARG A 188 -5.83 12.64 -7.14
N GLY A 189 -7.01 13.02 -7.65
CA GLY A 189 -7.91 13.97 -7.01
C GLY A 189 -8.28 13.51 -5.62
N GLN A 190 -7.35 13.71 -4.68
CA GLN A 190 -7.53 13.38 -3.28
C GLN A 190 -7.97 14.65 -2.54
N PHE A 191 -8.76 14.45 -1.51
CA PHE A 191 -9.11 15.52 -0.58
C PHE A 191 -7.90 16.35 -0.14
N CYS A 192 -6.72 15.72 0.03
CA CYS A 192 -5.47 16.41 0.33
C CYS A 192 -5.03 17.41 -0.76
N GLU A 193 -5.26 17.11 -2.04
CA GLU A 193 -4.93 18.06 -3.12
C GLU A 193 -5.91 19.24 -3.12
N ALA A 194 -7.18 18.97 -2.88
CA ALA A 194 -8.17 20.04 -2.67
C ALA A 194 -7.79 20.94 -1.49
N LEU A 195 -7.33 20.37 -0.38
CA LEU A 195 -6.82 21.14 0.77
C LEU A 195 -5.59 21.98 0.43
N ILE A 196 -4.65 21.43 -0.36
CA ILE A 196 -3.46 22.19 -0.81
C ILE A 196 -3.87 23.37 -1.69
N ILE A 197 -4.83 23.17 -2.59
CA ILE A 197 -5.39 24.22 -3.43
C ILE A 197 -6.11 25.26 -2.58
N ALA A 198 -6.95 24.83 -1.63
CA ALA A 198 -7.66 25.70 -0.70
C ALA A 198 -6.69 26.57 0.11
N ARG A 199 -5.64 25.97 0.68
CA ARG A 199 -4.61 26.68 1.44
C ARG A 199 -3.88 27.76 0.61
N LYS A 200 -3.64 27.48 -0.67
CA LYS A 200 -2.97 28.44 -1.57
C LYS A 200 -3.88 29.55 -2.06
N LYS A 201 -5.15 29.29 -2.24
CA LYS A 201 -6.14 30.19 -2.86
C LYS A 201 -7.17 30.73 -1.86
N GLY A 202 -7.20 30.23 -0.62
CA GLY A 202 -8.24 30.54 0.36
C GLY A 202 -9.61 29.92 0.08
N VAL A 203 -9.81 29.33 -1.10
CA VAL A 203 -11.08 28.69 -1.50
C VAL A 203 -10.80 27.61 -2.55
N VAL A 204 -11.56 26.52 -2.53
CA VAL A 204 -11.58 25.50 -3.59
C VAL A 204 -12.84 25.66 -4.42
N LYS A 205 -12.67 25.90 -5.70
CA LYS A 205 -13.77 25.89 -6.67
C LYS A 205 -13.80 24.54 -7.39
N TRP A 206 -14.99 24.12 -7.86
CA TRP A 206 -15.12 22.90 -8.65
C TRP A 206 -14.17 22.88 -9.86
N ALA A 207 -14.01 24.01 -10.53
CA ALA A 207 -13.09 24.15 -11.66
C ALA A 207 -11.63 23.80 -11.32
N ASP A 208 -11.20 23.90 -10.04
CA ASP A 208 -9.84 23.59 -9.63
C ASP A 208 -9.58 22.08 -9.56
N ILE A 209 -10.64 21.26 -9.44
CA ILE A 209 -10.56 19.80 -9.28
C ILE A 209 -11.31 19.04 -10.37
N SER A 210 -12.17 19.69 -11.16
CA SER A 210 -13.04 19.05 -12.14
C SER A 210 -12.28 18.31 -13.24
N ALA A 211 -11.19 18.89 -13.75
CA ALA A 211 -10.37 18.25 -14.77
C ALA A 211 -9.76 16.92 -14.30
N ASP A 212 -9.45 16.80 -13.01
CA ASP A 212 -8.95 15.56 -12.42
C ASP A 212 -10.07 14.56 -12.17
N VAL A 213 -11.26 15.03 -11.80
CA VAL A 213 -12.46 14.21 -11.62
C VAL A 213 -13.01 13.74 -12.97
N GLU A 214 -13.02 14.58 -13.99
CA GLU A 214 -13.46 14.21 -15.35
C GLU A 214 -12.52 13.20 -16.01
N ARG A 215 -11.23 13.30 -15.75
CA ARG A 215 -10.23 12.30 -16.17
C ARG A 215 -10.47 10.92 -15.54
N LEU A 216 -11.02 10.90 -14.31
CA LEU A 216 -11.39 9.68 -13.59
C LEU A 216 -12.51 8.88 -14.22
N HIS A 217 -13.45 9.58 -14.75
CA HIS A 217 -14.76 8.99 -15.07
C HIS A 217 -15.01 8.92 -16.58
N GLY A 218 -13.96 8.86 -17.39
CA GLY A 218 -13.96 8.79 -18.85
C GLY A 218 -15.29 8.35 -19.48
N GLY A 219 -16.27 9.26 -19.56
CA GLY A 219 -17.55 9.07 -20.22
C GLY A 219 -18.80 8.86 -19.35
N GLY A 220 -18.67 8.73 -18.02
CA GLY A 220 -19.81 8.46 -17.14
C GLY A 220 -20.34 9.69 -16.37
N ARG A 221 -20.74 10.75 -17.04
CA ARG A 221 -21.27 11.99 -16.41
C ARG A 221 -22.48 11.79 -15.48
N ARG A 222 -23.21 10.69 -15.58
CA ARG A 222 -24.53 10.57 -14.94
C ARG A 222 -24.55 10.16 -13.47
N HIS A 223 -23.46 9.68 -12.89
CA HIS A 223 -23.45 9.22 -11.50
C HIS A 223 -22.84 10.20 -10.49
N LEU A 224 -22.16 11.26 -10.93
CA LEU A 224 -21.49 12.20 -10.05
C LEU A 224 -22.27 13.46 -9.74
N GLU A 225 -23.21 13.84 -10.60
CA GLU A 225 -24.00 15.05 -10.38
C GLU A 225 -24.85 14.98 -9.10
N GLY A 226 -25.26 13.79 -8.68
CA GLY A 226 -26.02 13.59 -7.44
C GLY A 226 -25.19 13.46 -6.16
N ALA A 227 -23.94 12.98 -6.25
CA ALA A 227 -23.16 12.62 -5.06
C ALA A 227 -22.15 13.68 -4.62
N VAL A 228 -21.69 14.53 -5.52
CA VAL A 228 -20.58 15.50 -5.25
C VAL A 228 -21.10 16.94 -5.13
N LEU A 229 -22.24 17.27 -5.69
CA LEU A 229 -22.80 18.62 -5.67
C LEU A 229 -23.13 19.18 -4.26
N PRO A 230 -23.57 18.40 -3.27
CA PRO A 230 -23.84 18.95 -1.93
C PRO A 230 -22.57 19.37 -1.20
N LEU A 231 -21.43 18.70 -1.42
CA LEU A 231 -20.16 18.99 -0.75
C LEU A 231 -19.39 20.17 -1.36
N ALA A 232 -19.57 20.44 -2.65
CA ALA A 232 -18.85 21.51 -3.34
C ALA A 232 -19.47 22.91 -3.12
N ARG A 233 -20.70 22.99 -2.59
CA ARG A 233 -21.39 24.29 -2.45
C ARG A 233 -21.15 25.01 -1.12
N THR A 234 -20.59 24.36 -0.10
CA THR A 234 -20.57 24.94 1.26
C THR A 234 -19.28 24.74 2.07
N ALA A 235 -18.17 24.37 1.47
CA ALA A 235 -16.90 24.38 2.23
C ALA A 235 -16.27 25.78 2.21
N VAL A 236 -16.88 26.72 2.89
CA VAL A 236 -16.16 27.90 3.41
C VAL A 236 -15.37 27.39 4.60
N LEU A 237 -14.11 27.04 4.38
CA LEU A 237 -13.17 26.80 5.47
C LEU A 237 -12.93 28.15 6.16
N GLY A 238 -13.26 28.25 7.44
CA GLY A 238 -12.96 29.43 8.25
C GLY A 238 -11.50 29.84 8.09
N GLN A 239 -11.23 31.12 8.12
CA GLN A 239 -9.89 31.64 8.11
C GLN A 239 -9.15 31.13 9.35
N VAL A 240 -8.07 30.39 9.12
CA VAL A 240 -7.15 29.95 10.17
C VAL A 240 -5.96 30.91 10.12
N ASP A 241 -5.54 31.39 11.26
CA ASP A 241 -4.35 32.23 11.36
C ASP A 241 -3.06 31.46 11.01
N ALA A 242 -1.93 32.17 10.94
CA ALA A 242 -0.65 31.58 10.59
C ALA A 242 -0.17 30.48 11.56
N ASP A 243 -0.80 30.36 12.73
CA ASP A 243 -0.48 29.39 13.78
C ASP A 243 -1.49 28.23 13.86
N GLY A 244 -2.48 28.18 12.95
CA GLY A 244 -3.45 27.08 12.85
C GLY A 244 -4.59 27.15 13.87
N ARG A 245 -4.94 28.32 14.38
CA ARG A 245 -6.07 28.54 15.29
C ARG A 245 -7.24 29.22 14.55
N ASP A 246 -8.45 28.87 14.97
CA ASP A 246 -9.67 29.52 14.45
C ASP A 246 -9.67 31.01 14.84
N ALA A 247 -9.80 31.88 13.85
CA ALA A 247 -9.98 33.29 14.11
C ALA A 247 -11.36 33.56 14.73
N PRO A 248 -11.49 34.43 15.74
CA PRO A 248 -12.79 34.76 16.31
C PRO A 248 -13.67 35.42 15.22
N SER A 249 -14.91 34.96 15.15
CA SER A 249 -15.96 35.55 14.32
C SER A 249 -16.41 36.85 14.94
N ASP A 250 -16.15 37.97 14.27
CA ASP A 250 -16.84 39.24 14.53
C ASP A 250 -18.30 39.18 14.07
#